data_c6a20e61701fd0ebfa8d57631b744bbe
#
_entry.id   c6a20e61701fd0ebfa8d57631b744bbe
#
_cell.length_a   1.000
_cell.length_b   1.000
_cell.length_c   1.000
_cell.angle_alpha   90.00
_cell.angle_beta   90.00
_cell.angle_gamma   90.00
#
_symmetry.space_group_name_H-M   'P 1'
#
loop_
_entity.id
_entity.type
_entity.pdbx_description
1 polymer ?
#
loop_
_entity_poly.entity_id
_entity_poly.type
_entity_poly.pdbx_seq_one_letter_code
_entity_poly.pdbx_strand_id
1 'polypeptide(L)'
;EYLAEGSVSGIALPPGIDSITLPAYRKRPDGNYTARALDMPLEQLVALRSQTILAALTAFAPQLLIVDNVPRGALSELDTVLPTMRARGTHIVLGLRDIIDTPEAVARQWERQKNADILRRCFDAVWIYGDPRVYDTISAYGLDRLESIEVTPVGYLDPNQRWEAKSDTGGTASDGTVAETSDAP
;
A
#
# COMPACT_ATOMS: atom_id res chain seq x y z
N GLU A 1 6.52 -5.04 -3.30
CA GLU A 1 7.27 -4.14 -2.39
C GLU A 1 6.26 -3.32 -1.58
N TYR A 2 6.39 -3.32 -0.27
CA TYR A 2 5.46 -2.65 0.64
C TYR A 2 6.16 -1.46 1.30
N LEU A 3 5.62 -0.25 1.10
CA LEU A 3 6.10 0.97 1.76
C LEU A 3 5.22 1.24 2.99
N ALA A 4 5.80 1.09 4.19
CA ALA A 4 5.06 1.25 5.44
C ALA A 4 5.45 2.52 6.20
N GLU A 5 4.47 3.10 6.89
CA GLU A 5 4.73 4.10 7.91
C GLU A 5 5.05 3.42 9.25
N GLY A 6 6.24 3.60 9.73
CA GLY A 6 6.68 3.05 11.01
C GLY A 6 7.52 1.78 10.88
N SER A 7 8.03 1.30 12.00
CA SER A 7 8.85 0.10 12.04
C SER A 7 8.00 -1.14 11.77
N VAL A 8 8.32 -1.86 10.71
CA VAL A 8 7.77 -3.20 10.41
C VAL A 8 8.49 -4.27 11.24
N SER A 9 9.32 -3.85 12.19
CA SER A 9 10.07 -4.77 13.07
C SER A 9 9.10 -5.67 13.86
N GLY A 10 9.13 -6.96 13.54
CA GLY A 10 8.27 -7.97 14.18
C GLY A 10 7.20 -8.58 13.28
N ILE A 11 6.98 -8.07 12.06
CA ILE A 11 6.10 -8.71 11.08
C ILE A 11 6.97 -9.56 10.15
N ALA A 12 6.78 -10.88 10.18
CA ALA A 12 7.39 -11.76 9.20
C ALA A 12 6.67 -11.57 7.86
N LEU A 13 7.40 -11.07 6.87
CA LEU A 13 6.89 -10.94 5.51
C LEU A 13 6.97 -12.30 4.79
N PRO A 14 5.97 -12.66 3.98
CA PRO A 14 6.03 -13.86 3.14
C PRO A 14 7.21 -13.81 2.13
N PRO A 15 7.68 -14.96 1.64
CA PRO A 15 8.68 -15.01 0.57
C PRO A 15 8.23 -14.21 -0.66
N GLY A 16 9.17 -13.45 -1.24
CA GLY A 16 8.90 -12.61 -2.41
C GLY A 16 8.32 -11.23 -2.09
N ILE A 17 8.13 -10.90 -0.82
CA ILE A 17 7.72 -9.58 -0.36
C ILE A 17 8.86 -8.94 0.40
N ASP A 18 9.15 -7.69 0.09
CA ASP A 18 10.11 -6.85 0.82
C ASP A 18 9.46 -5.53 1.23
N SER A 19 10.11 -4.77 2.10
CA SER A 19 9.58 -3.51 2.62
C SER A 19 10.63 -2.42 2.72
N ILE A 20 10.21 -1.19 2.46
CA ILE A 20 11.00 0.02 2.72
C ILE A 20 10.29 0.83 3.79
N THR A 21 10.98 1.06 4.90
CA THR A 21 10.46 1.90 5.99
C THR A 21 10.75 3.36 5.71
N LEU A 22 9.72 4.18 5.75
CA LEU A 22 9.84 5.63 5.61
C LEU A 22 9.91 6.31 6.98
N PRO A 23 10.64 7.42 7.14
CA PRO A 23 10.62 8.23 8.34
C PRO A 23 9.19 8.66 8.67
N ALA A 24 8.76 8.46 9.92
CA ALA A 24 7.37 8.62 10.31
C ALA A 24 7.01 10.04 10.74
N TYR A 25 5.76 10.42 10.55
CA TYR A 25 5.14 11.60 11.14
C TYR A 25 4.68 11.34 12.58
N ARG A 26 4.55 12.42 13.35
CA ARG A 26 3.86 12.44 14.64
C ARG A 26 2.72 13.46 14.58
N LYS A 27 1.50 13.02 14.79
CA LYS A 27 0.36 13.91 14.95
C LYS A 27 0.36 14.45 16.39
N ARG A 28 0.30 15.77 16.56
CA ARG A 28 0.21 16.44 17.85
C ARG A 28 -1.25 16.53 18.31
N PRO A 29 -1.51 16.79 19.61
CA PRO A 29 -2.87 17.01 20.12
C PRO A 29 -3.61 18.15 19.44
N ASP A 30 -2.89 19.17 18.95
CA ASP A 30 -3.43 20.30 18.19
C ASP A 30 -3.80 19.95 16.73
N GLY A 31 -3.62 18.70 16.31
CA GLY A 31 -3.88 18.22 14.97
C GLY A 31 -2.76 18.44 13.96
N ASN A 32 -1.71 19.17 14.31
CA ASN A 32 -0.56 19.43 13.46
C ASN A 32 0.37 18.22 13.40
N TYR A 33 1.13 18.11 12.30
CA TYR A 33 2.15 17.06 12.13
C TYR A 33 3.55 17.62 12.36
N THR A 34 4.43 16.75 12.85
CA THR A 34 5.87 16.99 12.97
C THR A 34 6.63 15.72 12.60
N ALA A 35 7.92 15.83 12.39
CA ALA A 35 8.78 14.65 12.31
C ALA A 35 8.71 13.88 13.64
N ARG A 36 8.68 12.53 13.54
CA ARG A 36 8.57 11.66 14.73
C ARG A 36 9.89 11.54 15.49
N ALA A 37 10.97 11.31 14.76
CA ALA A 37 12.29 11.01 15.32
C ALA A 37 13.41 11.92 14.75
N LEU A 38 13.24 12.42 13.53
CA LEU A 38 14.22 13.28 12.90
C LEU A 38 14.06 14.72 13.39
N ASP A 39 15.18 15.40 13.66
CA ASP A 39 15.17 16.84 13.94
C ASP A 39 15.25 17.60 12.61
N MET A 40 14.10 17.73 11.96
CA MET A 40 13.98 18.43 10.68
C MET A 40 12.60 19.08 10.52
N PRO A 41 12.50 20.16 9.73
CA PRO A 41 11.23 20.78 9.35
C PRO A 41 10.31 19.77 8.64
N LEU A 42 9.00 19.91 8.88
CA LEU A 42 7.99 19.01 8.29
C LEU A 42 8.05 18.98 6.76
N GLU A 43 8.26 20.12 6.13
CA GLU A 43 8.37 20.22 4.67
C GLU A 43 9.53 19.41 4.10
N GLN A 44 10.67 19.43 4.79
CA GLN A 44 11.83 18.63 4.41
C GLN A 44 11.56 17.13 4.59
N LEU A 45 10.83 16.75 5.64
CA LEU A 45 10.41 15.36 5.84
C LEU A 45 9.46 14.89 4.74
N VAL A 46 8.47 15.70 4.37
CA VAL A 46 7.56 15.40 3.25
C VAL A 46 8.34 15.23 1.95
N ALA A 47 9.28 16.13 1.66
CA ALA A 47 10.13 16.05 0.48
C ALA A 47 11.02 14.78 0.49
N LEU A 48 11.63 14.46 1.62
CA LEU A 48 12.43 13.24 1.79
C LEU A 48 11.60 11.98 1.50
N ARG A 49 10.40 11.88 2.08
CA ARG A 49 9.49 10.75 1.86
C ARG A 49 9.09 10.66 0.38
N SER A 50 8.65 11.77 -0.20
CA SER A 50 8.25 11.83 -1.62
C SER A 50 9.36 11.36 -2.55
N GLN A 51 10.59 11.85 -2.34
CA GLN A 51 11.75 11.45 -3.15
C GLN A 51 12.13 9.98 -2.94
N THR A 52 12.08 9.48 -1.72
CA THR A 52 12.36 8.06 -1.41
C THR A 52 11.35 7.15 -2.11
N ILE A 53 10.05 7.46 -2.01
CA ILE A 53 8.99 6.71 -2.68
C ILE A 53 9.19 6.74 -4.20
N LEU A 54 9.45 7.92 -4.75
CA LEU A 54 9.63 8.08 -6.19
C LEU A 54 10.85 7.30 -6.69
N ALA A 55 11.97 7.35 -5.98
CA ALA A 55 13.18 6.61 -6.34
C ALA A 55 12.95 5.09 -6.30
N ALA A 56 12.34 4.59 -5.22
CA ALA A 56 12.00 3.18 -5.07
C ALA A 56 11.07 2.69 -6.19
N LEU A 57 9.95 3.36 -6.42
CA LEU A 57 8.99 2.98 -7.45
C LEU A 57 9.57 3.14 -8.88
N THR A 58 10.45 4.12 -9.10
CA THR A 58 11.14 4.29 -10.38
C THR A 58 12.07 3.12 -10.68
N ALA A 59 12.82 2.66 -9.68
CA ALA A 59 13.74 1.53 -9.81
C ALA A 59 13.00 0.19 -9.91
N PHE A 60 11.96 -0.01 -9.10
CA PHE A 60 11.14 -1.22 -9.09
C PHE A 60 10.27 -1.35 -10.34
N ALA A 61 9.83 -0.23 -10.91
CA ALA A 61 8.97 -0.17 -12.10
C ALA A 61 7.71 -1.06 -12.00
N PRO A 62 6.83 -0.86 -11.00
CA PRO A 62 5.70 -1.74 -10.77
C PRO A 62 4.69 -1.66 -11.92
N GLN A 63 4.09 -2.80 -12.27
CA GLN A 63 2.94 -2.86 -13.16
C GLN A 63 1.65 -2.40 -12.46
N LEU A 64 1.55 -2.66 -11.15
CA LEU A 64 0.43 -2.28 -10.29
C LEU A 64 0.95 -1.57 -9.04
N LEU A 65 0.36 -0.42 -8.73
CA LEU A 65 0.58 0.33 -7.50
C LEU A 65 -0.75 0.43 -6.73
N ILE A 66 -0.79 -0.12 -5.52
CA ILE A 66 -1.94 0.03 -4.62
C ILE A 66 -1.60 1.09 -3.58
N VAL A 67 -2.42 2.13 -3.51
CA VAL A 67 -2.32 3.20 -2.49
C VAL A 67 -3.38 2.95 -1.43
N ASP A 68 -2.97 2.82 -0.16
CA ASP A 68 -3.91 2.51 0.92
C ASP A 68 -4.57 3.77 1.48
N ASN A 69 -5.88 3.79 1.47
CA ASN A 69 -6.82 4.68 2.17
C ASN A 69 -6.71 6.19 1.89
N VAL A 70 -5.53 6.75 1.70
CA VAL A 70 -5.34 8.20 1.50
C VAL A 70 -4.72 8.47 0.15
N PRO A 71 -5.49 8.96 -0.85
CA PRO A 71 -5.05 9.04 -2.25
C PRO A 71 -3.74 9.80 -2.47
N ARG A 72 -3.48 10.82 -1.66
CA ARG A 72 -2.30 11.69 -1.80
C ARG A 72 -1.19 11.38 -0.78
N GLY A 73 -1.38 10.34 0.06
CA GLY A 73 -0.56 10.12 1.25
C GLY A 73 -0.94 11.06 2.40
N ALA A 74 -0.30 10.91 3.55
CA ALA A 74 -0.68 11.62 4.78
C ALA A 74 -0.57 13.15 4.67
N LEU A 75 0.46 13.64 3.97
CA LEU A 75 0.75 15.07 3.76
C LEU A 75 1.05 15.40 2.29
N SER A 76 0.36 14.75 1.39
CA SER A 76 0.48 14.96 -0.07
C SER A 76 1.85 14.55 -0.66
N GLU A 77 2.58 13.68 0.02
CA GLU A 77 3.88 13.16 -0.46
C GLU A 77 3.79 12.35 -1.76
N LEU A 78 2.58 11.94 -2.17
CA LEU A 78 2.36 11.22 -3.42
C LEU A 78 2.04 12.12 -4.62
N ASP A 79 1.94 13.43 -4.44
CA ASP A 79 1.51 14.37 -5.48
C ASP A 79 2.42 14.38 -6.74
N THR A 80 3.72 14.16 -6.56
CA THR A 80 4.69 14.04 -7.66
C THR A 80 4.87 12.59 -8.11
N VAL A 81 4.62 11.64 -7.22
CA VAL A 81 4.82 10.20 -7.46
C VAL A 81 3.76 9.67 -8.41
N LEU A 82 2.48 9.92 -8.11
CA LEU A 82 1.36 9.37 -8.87
C LEU A 82 1.37 9.75 -10.36
N PRO A 83 1.52 11.04 -10.72
CA PRO A 83 1.61 11.41 -12.14
C PRO A 83 2.80 10.77 -12.85
N THR A 84 3.94 10.63 -12.14
CA THR A 84 5.13 10.02 -12.69
C THR A 84 4.93 8.53 -12.97
N MET A 85 4.33 7.79 -12.04
CA MET A 85 4.05 6.37 -12.22
C MET A 85 3.01 6.14 -13.31
N ARG A 86 1.96 6.97 -13.37
CA ARG A 86 0.98 6.89 -14.44
C ARG A 86 1.60 7.14 -15.82
N ALA A 87 2.46 8.14 -15.94
CA ALA A 87 3.18 8.42 -17.19
C ALA A 87 4.09 7.26 -17.63
N ARG A 88 4.50 6.40 -16.71
CA ARG A 88 5.29 5.19 -16.96
C ARG A 88 4.43 3.95 -17.28
N GLY A 89 3.12 4.08 -17.27
CA GLY A 89 2.18 2.99 -17.56
C GLY A 89 1.86 2.10 -16.36
N THR A 90 2.22 2.51 -15.14
CA THR A 90 1.79 1.82 -13.92
C THR A 90 0.28 1.93 -13.75
N HIS A 91 -0.41 0.82 -13.53
CA HIS A 91 -1.81 0.79 -13.15
C HIS A 91 -1.94 1.17 -11.67
N ILE A 92 -2.74 2.18 -11.33
CA ILE A 92 -2.81 2.73 -9.99
C ILE A 92 -4.20 2.53 -9.40
N VAL A 93 -4.27 1.88 -8.25
CA VAL A 93 -5.52 1.55 -7.54
C VAL A 93 -5.51 2.18 -6.15
N LEU A 94 -6.63 2.78 -5.75
CA LEU A 94 -6.85 3.17 -4.36
C LEU A 94 -7.52 2.00 -3.62
N GLY A 95 -6.88 1.49 -2.58
CA GLY A 95 -7.50 0.58 -1.61
C GLY A 95 -8.16 1.39 -0.51
N LEU A 96 -9.49 1.35 -0.43
CA LEU A 96 -10.28 2.16 0.49
C LEU A 96 -10.94 1.28 1.54
N ARG A 97 -10.91 1.71 2.79
CA ARG A 97 -11.69 1.05 3.85
C ARG A 97 -13.18 1.33 3.65
N ASP A 98 -14.02 0.41 4.07
CA ASP A 98 -15.48 0.56 4.00
C ASP A 98 -15.98 1.76 4.84
N ILE A 99 -15.52 1.88 6.07
CA ILE A 99 -15.85 3.00 6.97
C ILE A 99 -14.58 3.81 7.25
N ILE A 100 -14.53 5.03 6.74
CA ILE A 100 -13.40 5.94 6.91
C ILE A 100 -13.68 6.88 8.10
N ASP A 101 -14.84 7.55 8.06
CA ASP A 101 -15.34 8.52 9.03
C ASP A 101 -16.83 8.78 8.70
N THR A 102 -17.47 9.74 9.37
CA THR A 102 -18.82 10.16 8.97
C THR A 102 -18.81 10.71 7.54
N PRO A 103 -19.89 10.48 6.75
CA PRO A 103 -19.95 10.94 5.36
C PRO A 103 -19.64 12.43 5.19
N GLU A 104 -20.12 13.26 6.10
CA GLU A 104 -19.89 14.71 6.07
C GLU A 104 -18.43 15.07 6.36
N ALA A 105 -17.76 14.32 7.23
CA ALA A 105 -16.34 14.53 7.52
C ALA A 105 -15.48 14.13 6.32
N VAL A 106 -15.79 13.00 5.70
CA VAL A 106 -15.12 12.52 4.48
C VAL A 106 -15.33 13.53 3.35
N ALA A 107 -16.56 13.97 3.10
CA ALA A 107 -16.86 14.94 2.04
C ALA A 107 -16.05 16.24 2.22
N ARG A 108 -16.06 16.82 3.43
CA ARG A 108 -15.29 18.05 3.74
C ARG A 108 -13.77 17.83 3.56
N GLN A 109 -13.25 16.68 3.98
CA GLN A 109 -11.84 16.38 3.85
C GLN A 109 -11.45 16.21 2.38
N TRP A 110 -12.22 15.45 1.61
CA TRP A 110 -11.96 15.17 0.21
C TRP A 110 -12.02 16.43 -0.64
N GLU A 111 -13.00 17.32 -0.38
CA GLU A 111 -13.09 18.63 -1.02
C GLU A 111 -11.86 19.49 -0.73
N ARG A 112 -11.50 19.64 0.56
CA ARG A 112 -10.32 20.40 0.97
C ARG A 112 -9.02 19.90 0.37
N GLN A 113 -8.87 18.58 0.29
CA GLN A 113 -7.67 17.93 -0.24
C GLN A 113 -7.72 17.72 -1.77
N LYS A 114 -8.84 18.05 -2.42
CA LYS A 114 -9.06 17.82 -3.86
C LYS A 114 -8.81 16.36 -4.25
N ASN A 115 -9.26 15.41 -3.41
CA ASN A 115 -9.03 13.98 -3.62
C ASN A 115 -9.72 13.46 -4.89
N ALA A 116 -10.92 13.96 -5.21
CA ALA A 116 -11.62 13.59 -6.44
C ALA A 116 -10.81 13.94 -7.71
N ASP A 117 -10.09 15.07 -7.69
CA ASP A 117 -9.30 15.51 -8.84
C ASP A 117 -8.07 14.62 -9.05
N ILE A 118 -7.37 14.25 -7.98
CA ILE A 118 -6.21 13.36 -8.09
C ILE A 118 -6.62 11.95 -8.48
N LEU A 119 -7.77 11.47 -7.99
CA LEU A 119 -8.33 10.19 -8.39
C LEU A 119 -8.57 10.17 -9.89
N ARG A 120 -9.35 11.10 -10.44
CA ARG A 120 -9.64 11.15 -11.88
C ARG A 120 -8.40 11.28 -12.75
N ARG A 121 -7.34 11.93 -12.26
CA ARG A 121 -6.11 12.14 -13.04
C ARG A 121 -5.13 10.98 -12.98
N CYS A 122 -5.07 10.28 -11.87
CA CYS A 122 -3.96 9.36 -11.60
C CYS A 122 -4.39 7.92 -11.33
N PHE A 123 -5.62 7.66 -10.92
CA PHE A 123 -6.06 6.32 -10.56
C PHE A 123 -6.89 5.68 -11.67
N ASP A 124 -6.79 4.38 -11.77
CA ASP A 124 -7.55 3.56 -12.72
C ASP A 124 -8.76 2.90 -12.04
N ALA A 125 -8.66 2.58 -10.74
CA ALA A 125 -9.74 1.97 -10.00
C ALA A 125 -9.70 2.33 -8.50
N VAL A 126 -10.82 2.11 -7.82
CA VAL A 126 -10.95 2.12 -6.36
C VAL A 126 -11.45 0.75 -5.90
N TRP A 127 -10.70 0.07 -5.06
CA TRP A 127 -11.12 -1.16 -4.39
C TRP A 127 -11.59 -0.85 -2.97
N ILE A 128 -12.81 -1.25 -2.63
CA ILE A 128 -13.36 -1.06 -1.29
C ILE A 128 -13.22 -2.37 -0.52
N TYR A 129 -12.46 -2.35 0.57
CA TYR A 129 -12.29 -3.48 1.49
C TYR A 129 -13.52 -3.56 2.40
N GLY A 130 -14.63 -4.05 1.87
CA GLY A 130 -15.90 -4.13 2.55
C GLY A 130 -16.98 -4.84 1.75
N ASP A 131 -18.08 -5.13 2.41
CA ASP A 131 -19.27 -5.73 1.81
C ASP A 131 -20.41 -4.69 1.79
N PRO A 132 -20.93 -4.31 0.61
CA PRO A 132 -22.01 -3.32 0.49
C PRO A 132 -23.29 -3.72 1.21
N ARG A 133 -23.45 -4.98 1.55
CA ARG A 133 -24.57 -5.45 2.39
C ARG A 133 -24.41 -5.08 3.86
N VAL A 134 -23.19 -4.79 4.31
CA VAL A 134 -22.85 -4.32 5.66
C VAL A 134 -22.85 -2.80 5.70
N TYR A 135 -22.15 -2.17 4.75
CA TYR A 135 -22.07 -0.72 4.63
C TYR A 135 -21.90 -0.30 3.17
N ASP A 136 -22.83 0.49 2.66
CA ASP A 136 -22.79 0.99 1.28
C ASP A 136 -21.86 2.21 1.19
N THR A 137 -20.57 1.95 1.14
CA THR A 137 -19.49 2.94 1.04
C THR A 137 -19.62 3.81 -0.20
N ILE A 138 -20.09 3.23 -1.32
CA ILE A 138 -20.21 3.94 -2.60
C ILE A 138 -21.23 5.07 -2.45
N SER A 139 -22.43 4.76 -1.99
CA SER A 139 -23.48 5.74 -1.80
C SER A 139 -23.14 6.69 -0.65
N ALA A 140 -22.60 6.19 0.46
CA ALA A 140 -22.29 7.00 1.64
C ALA A 140 -21.27 8.10 1.37
N TYR A 141 -20.27 7.84 0.56
CA TYR A 141 -19.22 8.81 0.24
C TYR A 141 -19.34 9.43 -1.16
N GLY A 142 -20.40 9.11 -1.90
CA GLY A 142 -20.67 9.65 -3.24
C GLY A 142 -19.62 9.23 -4.27
N LEU A 143 -19.10 8.00 -4.16
CA LEU A 143 -18.08 7.48 -5.07
C LEU A 143 -18.64 7.15 -6.45
N ASP A 144 -19.96 6.99 -6.58
CA ASP A 144 -20.70 6.87 -7.82
C ASP A 144 -20.51 8.07 -8.77
N ARG A 145 -20.13 9.23 -8.22
CA ARG A 145 -19.81 10.45 -8.99
C ARG A 145 -18.43 10.45 -9.64
N LEU A 146 -17.64 9.41 -9.39
CA LEU A 146 -16.34 9.21 -10.03
C LEU A 146 -16.50 8.48 -11.37
N GLU A 147 -17.31 9.02 -12.28
CA GLU A 147 -17.77 8.41 -13.54
C GLU A 147 -16.67 7.79 -14.42
N SER A 148 -15.42 8.25 -14.29
CA SER A 148 -14.26 7.78 -15.08
C SER A 148 -13.41 6.71 -14.38
N ILE A 149 -13.81 6.26 -13.19
CA ILE A 149 -13.03 5.34 -12.35
C ILE A 149 -13.92 4.17 -11.96
N GLU A 150 -13.42 2.96 -12.15
CA GLU A 150 -14.09 1.76 -11.66
C GLU A 150 -14.02 1.69 -10.14
N VAL A 151 -15.19 1.61 -9.47
CA VAL A 151 -15.28 1.48 -8.02
C VAL A 151 -15.88 0.12 -7.69
N THR A 152 -15.07 -0.77 -7.09
CA THR A 152 -15.44 -2.17 -6.88
C THR A 152 -15.29 -2.58 -5.42
N PRO A 153 -16.36 -3.03 -4.74
CA PRO A 153 -16.24 -3.73 -3.45
C PRO A 153 -15.55 -5.08 -3.65
N VAL A 154 -14.45 -5.30 -2.93
CA VAL A 154 -13.64 -6.54 -3.04
C VAL A 154 -13.79 -7.47 -1.83
N GLY A 155 -14.69 -7.13 -0.91
CA GLY A 155 -14.89 -7.87 0.33
C GLY A 155 -13.88 -7.53 1.41
N TYR A 156 -14.03 -8.16 2.58
CA TYR A 156 -13.10 -7.99 3.68
C TYR A 156 -11.86 -8.85 3.48
N LEU A 157 -10.70 -8.27 3.78
CA LEU A 157 -9.45 -9.03 3.82
C LEU A 157 -9.45 -9.92 5.07
N ASP A 158 -9.28 -11.24 4.89
CA ASP A 158 -9.18 -12.18 5.99
C ASP A 158 -7.76 -12.16 6.58
N PRO A 159 -7.55 -11.63 7.79
CA PRO A 159 -6.25 -11.59 8.41
C PRO A 159 -5.71 -12.98 8.83
N ASN A 160 -6.59 -14.01 8.83
CA ASN A 160 -6.21 -15.38 9.17
C ASN A 160 -5.80 -16.22 7.95
N GLN A 161 -6.09 -15.76 6.73
CA GLN A 161 -5.54 -16.38 5.53
C GLN A 161 -4.05 -16.07 5.44
N ARG A 162 -3.26 -16.82 6.18
CA ARG A 162 -1.81 -16.81 5.97
C ARG A 162 -1.53 -17.43 4.61
N TRP A 163 -0.72 -16.77 3.84
CA TRP A 163 -0.16 -17.32 2.61
C TRP A 163 0.59 -18.61 2.96
N GLU A 164 -0.03 -19.77 2.74
CA GLU A 164 0.68 -21.03 2.74
C GLU A 164 1.55 -21.03 1.48
N ALA A 165 2.85 -20.78 1.66
CA ALA A 165 3.82 -21.01 0.62
C ALA A 165 3.68 -22.49 0.22
N LYS A 166 3.24 -22.77 -1.00
CA LYS A 166 3.35 -24.13 -1.57
C LYS A 166 4.83 -24.48 -1.49
N SER A 167 5.18 -25.35 -0.54
CA SER A 167 6.49 -25.99 -0.52
C SER A 167 6.53 -26.86 -1.78
N ASP A 168 7.27 -26.43 -2.79
CA ASP A 168 7.66 -27.25 -3.92
C ASP A 168 8.61 -28.35 -3.41
N THR A 169 8.05 -29.37 -2.76
CA THR A 169 8.72 -30.63 -2.48
C THR A 169 8.63 -31.54 -3.70
N GLY A 170 9.24 -31.07 -4.78
CA GLY A 170 9.53 -31.86 -5.99
C GLY A 170 11.00 -32.16 -6.09
N GLY A 171 11.60 -32.72 -5.05
CA GLY A 171 12.96 -33.25 -5.06
C GLY A 171 12.90 -34.76 -4.96
N THR A 172 12.99 -35.43 -6.10
CA THR A 172 13.24 -36.88 -6.20
C THR A 172 14.47 -37.23 -5.39
N ALA A 173 14.26 -37.99 -4.30
CA ALA A 173 15.34 -38.68 -3.62
C ALA A 173 15.93 -39.71 -4.57
N SER A 174 17.11 -39.45 -5.11
CA SER A 174 17.93 -40.48 -5.74
C SER A 174 18.59 -41.29 -4.62
N ASP A 175 18.12 -42.50 -4.50
CA ASP A 175 18.71 -43.58 -3.73
C ASP A 175 20.17 -43.81 -4.18
N GLY A 176 21.10 -43.34 -3.33
CA GLY A 176 22.54 -43.55 -3.50
C GLY A 176 23.03 -44.54 -2.46
N THR A 177 22.87 -45.83 -2.77
CA THR A 177 23.51 -46.94 -2.06
C THR A 177 25.02 -46.75 -2.07
N VAL A 178 25.60 -46.41 -0.96
CA VAL A 178 27.06 -46.46 -0.76
C VAL A 178 27.44 -47.85 -0.23
N ALA A 179 28.15 -48.60 -1.06
CA ALA A 179 28.75 -49.85 -0.68
C ALA A 179 29.88 -49.63 0.35
N GLU A 180 29.78 -50.34 1.47
CA GLU A 180 30.88 -50.52 2.41
C GLU A 180 31.99 -51.32 1.73
N THR A 181 33.19 -50.79 1.63
CA THR A 181 34.41 -51.57 1.45
C THR A 181 35.22 -51.53 2.76
N SER A 182 35.18 -52.64 3.45
CA SER A 182 36.12 -53.06 4.47
C SER A 182 37.51 -53.26 3.83
N ASP A 183 38.53 -52.67 4.38
CA ASP A 183 39.85 -53.27 4.49
C ASP A 183 40.69 -52.60 5.59
N ALA A 184 41.06 -53.42 6.55
CA ALA A 184 42.22 -53.24 7.41
C ALA A 184 43.42 -54.06 6.84
N PRO A 185 44.66 -53.87 7.20
CA PRO A 185 45.19 -54.11 8.56
C PRO A 185 45.78 -52.87 9.28
#